data_38724b6e1c2f47d92a1da8fd5b75743d
#
_entry.id   38724b6e1c2f47d92a1da8fd5b75743d
#
_cell.length_a   1.000
_cell.length_b   1.000
_cell.length_c   1.000
_cell.angle_alpha   90.00
_cell.angle_beta   90.00
_cell.angle_gamma   90.00
#
_symmetry.space_group_name_H-M   'P 1'
#
loop_
_entity.id
_entity.type
_entity.pdbx_description
1 polymer ?
#
loop_
_entity_poly.entity_id
_entity_poly.type
_entity_poly.pdbx_seq_one_letter_code
_entity_poly.pdbx_strand_id
1 'polypeptide(L)'
;SQAPRTFSEWQADNNITGTHGFDSDHNGVSNFEEYAAGTNPNSASDRPSYLFEQTLYGHDFTLELVLSARALIDLDLETSTDLSDSESWAVVIPEILSIQNNSVGARPTQNVRMRLPSNSEGRQFWRIVFTEK
;
A
#
# COMPACT_ATOMS: atom_id res chain seq x y z
N SER A 1 -1.02 21.14 -7.39
CA SER A 1 -1.00 20.25 -8.55
C SER A 1 -0.70 18.82 -8.14
N GLN A 2 -1.43 17.88 -8.73
CA GLN A 2 -1.27 16.45 -8.45
C GLN A 2 -0.68 15.71 -9.65
N ALA A 3 0.25 16.36 -10.36
CA ALA A 3 0.90 15.73 -11.49
C ALA A 3 1.62 14.45 -11.06
N PRO A 4 1.51 13.37 -11.84
CA PRO A 4 2.19 12.12 -11.50
C PRO A 4 3.70 12.27 -11.41
N ARG A 5 4.31 11.51 -10.51
CA ARG A 5 5.78 11.47 -10.34
C ARG A 5 6.23 10.01 -10.42
N THR A 6 7.25 9.74 -11.21
CA THR A 6 7.87 8.42 -11.23
C THR A 6 8.66 8.19 -9.93
N PHE A 7 9.02 6.94 -9.67
CA PHE A 7 9.85 6.62 -8.51
C PHE A 7 11.19 7.37 -8.55
N SER A 8 11.83 7.43 -9.72
CA SER A 8 13.09 8.15 -9.88
C SER A 8 12.94 9.64 -9.62
N GLU A 9 11.87 10.26 -10.10
CA GLU A 9 11.60 11.68 -9.86
C GLU A 9 11.33 11.93 -8.36
N TRP A 10 10.58 11.05 -7.72
CA TRP A 10 10.31 11.13 -6.29
C TRP A 10 11.59 10.99 -5.46
N GLN A 11 12.50 10.10 -5.88
CA GLN A 11 13.80 9.97 -5.22
C GLN A 11 14.60 11.27 -5.30
N ALA A 12 14.62 11.90 -6.48
CA ALA A 12 15.32 13.18 -6.65
C ALA A 12 14.68 14.28 -5.80
N ASP A 13 13.35 14.32 -5.72
CA ASP A 13 12.63 15.30 -4.91
C ASP A 13 12.98 15.18 -3.41
N ASN A 14 13.33 13.98 -2.97
CA ASN A 14 13.61 13.71 -1.56
C ASN A 14 15.11 13.55 -1.26
N ASN A 15 15.96 13.76 -2.26
CA ASN A 15 17.43 13.66 -2.14
C ASN A 15 17.87 12.27 -1.65
N ILE A 16 17.26 11.22 -2.16
CA ILE A 16 17.61 9.85 -1.82
C ILE A 16 17.97 9.06 -3.06
N THR A 17 18.70 7.98 -2.88
CA THR A 17 19.12 7.06 -3.94
C THR A 17 18.89 5.62 -3.46
N GLY A 18 19.13 4.67 -4.35
CA GLY A 18 19.04 3.26 -4.01
C GLY A 18 17.96 2.54 -4.81
N THR A 19 17.77 1.27 -4.51
CA THR A 19 16.78 0.43 -5.17
C THR A 19 15.42 0.56 -4.46
N HIS A 20 14.40 -0.09 -5.02
CA HIS A 20 13.07 -0.11 -4.41
C HIS A 20 13.08 -0.61 -2.96
N GLY A 21 13.92 -1.60 -2.66
CA GLY A 21 13.99 -2.20 -1.33
C GLY A 21 14.85 -1.44 -0.32
N PHE A 22 15.50 -0.36 -0.74
CA PHE A 22 16.35 0.41 0.17
C PHE A 22 15.49 1.17 1.19
N ASP A 23 15.97 1.26 2.42
CA ASP A 23 15.28 1.92 3.53
C ASP A 23 16.13 3.07 4.04
N SER A 24 15.88 4.28 3.53
CA SER A 24 16.73 5.45 3.80
C SER A 24 16.71 5.91 5.26
N ASP A 25 15.57 5.79 5.94
CA ASP A 25 15.39 6.26 7.31
C ASP A 25 15.45 5.13 8.35
N HIS A 26 15.68 3.90 7.88
CA HIS A 26 15.85 2.71 8.72
C HIS A 26 14.64 2.43 9.64
N ASN A 27 13.42 2.70 9.15
CA ASN A 27 12.20 2.45 9.92
C ASN A 27 11.55 1.09 9.63
N GLY A 28 12.18 0.27 8.79
CA GLY A 28 11.66 -1.04 8.40
C GLY A 28 10.74 -1.01 7.19
N VAL A 29 10.52 0.17 6.60
CA VAL A 29 9.66 0.35 5.41
C VAL A 29 10.56 0.73 4.24
N SER A 30 10.44 0.02 3.13
CA SER A 30 11.25 0.30 1.95
C SER A 30 10.87 1.64 1.33
N ASN A 31 11.83 2.26 0.61
CA ASN A 31 11.60 3.52 -0.08
C ASN A 31 10.46 3.40 -1.09
N PHE A 32 10.36 2.28 -1.79
CA PHE A 32 9.30 2.10 -2.77
C PHE A 32 7.91 2.04 -2.11
N GLU A 33 7.80 1.40 -0.94
CA GLU A 33 6.55 1.36 -0.19
C GLU A 33 6.16 2.74 0.30
N GLU A 34 7.14 3.55 0.74
CA GLU A 34 6.89 4.93 1.14
C GLU A 34 6.49 5.82 -0.03
N TYR A 35 7.08 5.57 -1.21
CA TYR A 35 6.66 6.24 -2.44
C TYR A 35 5.19 5.94 -2.74
N ALA A 36 4.81 4.68 -2.66
CA ALA A 36 3.43 4.25 -2.91
C ALA A 36 2.45 4.84 -1.90
N ALA A 37 2.85 4.92 -0.64
CA ALA A 37 1.99 5.38 0.46
C ALA A 37 1.97 6.90 0.63
N GLY A 38 2.91 7.62 0.02
CA GLY A 38 2.99 9.07 0.14
C GLY A 38 3.64 9.56 1.43
N THR A 39 4.40 8.72 2.10
CA THR A 39 5.11 9.11 3.31
C THR A 39 6.49 9.68 2.99
N ASN A 40 7.12 10.30 4.00
CA ASN A 40 8.43 10.94 3.84
C ASN A 40 9.55 9.92 4.09
N PRO A 41 10.37 9.60 3.07
CA PRO A 41 11.42 8.59 3.21
C PRO A 41 12.58 9.03 4.10
N ASN A 42 12.60 10.30 4.51
CA ASN A 42 13.62 10.86 5.39
C ASN A 42 13.12 11.03 6.83
N SER A 43 11.94 10.53 7.14
CA SER A 43 11.37 10.63 8.48
C SER A 43 10.94 9.25 8.96
N ALA A 44 11.69 8.66 9.89
CA ALA A 44 11.40 7.33 10.40
C ALA A 44 10.04 7.22 11.10
N SER A 45 9.49 8.33 11.58
CA SER A 45 8.20 8.36 12.25
C SER A 45 7.01 8.46 11.27
N ASP A 46 7.26 8.84 10.03
CA ASP A 46 6.21 8.95 9.00
C ASP A 46 6.12 7.63 8.26
N ARG A 47 5.19 6.80 8.66
CA ARG A 47 5.05 5.43 8.17
C ARG A 47 3.74 5.24 7.42
N PRO A 48 3.69 4.30 6.44
CA PRO A 48 2.44 3.96 5.78
C PRO A 48 1.35 3.55 6.77
N SER A 49 0.11 3.91 6.47
CA SER A 49 -1.04 3.64 7.34
C SER A 49 -1.96 2.60 6.70
N TYR A 50 -2.21 1.52 7.45
CA TYR A 50 -3.11 0.46 7.05
C TYR A 50 -4.07 0.18 8.19
N LEU A 51 -5.36 0.08 7.88
CA LEU A 51 -6.37 -0.32 8.85
C LEU A 51 -7.12 -1.53 8.30
N PHE A 52 -7.00 -2.65 8.99
CA PHE A 52 -7.62 -3.90 8.61
C PHE A 52 -8.67 -4.27 9.65
N GLU A 53 -9.94 -4.40 9.23
CA GLU A 53 -11.04 -4.67 10.13
C GLU A 53 -11.92 -5.80 9.60
N GLN A 54 -12.48 -6.60 10.52
CA GLN A 54 -13.48 -7.58 10.17
C GLN A 54 -14.86 -6.93 10.23
N THR A 55 -15.72 -7.24 9.26
CA THR A 55 -17.08 -6.68 9.25
C THR A 55 -17.95 -7.37 10.32
N LEU A 56 -18.95 -6.63 10.84
CA LEU A 56 -19.84 -7.13 11.91
C LEU A 56 -20.82 -8.22 11.45
N TYR A 57 -21.16 -8.25 10.18
CA TYR A 57 -22.25 -9.07 9.67
C TYR A 57 -21.83 -10.13 8.66
N GLY A 58 -20.57 -10.51 8.69
CA GLY A 58 -20.12 -11.49 7.71
C GLY A 58 -18.72 -11.93 7.97
N HIS A 59 -18.19 -12.64 6.99
CA HIS A 59 -16.82 -13.14 7.00
C HIS A 59 -15.88 -12.28 6.16
N ASP A 60 -16.36 -11.11 5.75
CA ASP A 60 -15.57 -10.19 4.93
C ASP A 60 -14.71 -9.29 5.81
N PHE A 61 -13.62 -8.85 5.23
CA PHE A 61 -12.72 -7.89 5.86
C PHE A 61 -12.72 -6.59 5.07
N THR A 62 -12.50 -5.48 5.76
CA THR A 62 -12.25 -4.20 5.12
C THR A 62 -10.81 -3.79 5.35
N LEU A 63 -10.19 -3.24 4.30
CA LEU A 63 -8.86 -2.67 4.36
C LEU A 63 -8.95 -1.21 3.96
N GLU A 64 -8.44 -0.34 4.81
CA GLU A 64 -8.29 1.07 4.48
C GLU A 64 -6.81 1.39 4.46
N LEU A 65 -6.34 1.99 3.36
CA LEU A 65 -4.95 2.36 3.24
C LEU A 65 -4.83 3.74 2.62
N VAL A 66 -3.71 4.40 2.91
CA VAL A 66 -3.39 5.72 2.39
C VAL A 66 -2.35 5.54 1.31
N LEU A 67 -2.63 6.04 0.11
CA LEU A 67 -1.73 5.97 -1.03
C LEU A 67 -1.36 7.36 -1.50
N SER A 68 -0.18 7.49 -2.09
CA SER A 68 0.20 8.74 -2.74
C SER A 68 -0.72 9.02 -3.92
N ALA A 69 -1.22 10.24 -4.02
CA ALA A 69 -2.04 10.66 -5.15
C ALA A 69 -1.21 10.85 -6.43
N ARG A 70 0.12 10.83 -6.33
CA ARG A 70 1.03 11.12 -7.45
C ARG A 70 1.85 9.91 -7.90
N ALA A 71 1.85 8.82 -7.14
CA ALA A 71 2.66 7.65 -7.46
C ALA A 71 2.13 6.90 -8.67
N LEU A 72 3.03 6.49 -9.54
CA LEU A 72 2.72 5.67 -10.71
C LEU A 72 2.97 4.21 -10.33
N ILE A 73 1.97 3.60 -9.72
CA ILE A 73 2.05 2.24 -9.20
C ILE A 73 0.82 1.43 -9.56
N ASP A 74 1.00 0.12 -9.61
CA ASP A 74 -0.08 -0.84 -9.57
C ASP A 74 -0.11 -1.46 -8.18
N LEU A 75 -1.30 -1.70 -7.66
CA LEU A 75 -1.52 -2.34 -6.38
C LEU A 75 -2.25 -3.65 -6.59
N ASP A 76 -1.67 -4.74 -6.11
CA ASP A 76 -2.32 -6.03 -6.09
C ASP A 76 -2.50 -6.50 -4.67
N LEU A 77 -3.63 -7.15 -4.40
CA LEU A 77 -3.87 -7.86 -3.15
C LEU A 77 -3.73 -9.35 -3.43
N GLU A 78 -3.00 -10.02 -2.56
CA GLU A 78 -2.81 -11.45 -2.65
C GLU A 78 -3.20 -12.11 -1.35
N THR A 79 -3.74 -13.31 -1.45
CA THR A 79 -4.14 -14.11 -0.29
C THR A 79 -3.51 -15.50 -0.36
N SER A 80 -3.27 -16.07 0.80
CA SER A 80 -2.77 -17.43 0.95
C SER A 80 -3.39 -18.08 2.17
N THR A 81 -3.52 -19.40 2.12
CA THR A 81 -3.94 -20.21 3.27
C THR A 81 -2.75 -20.90 3.93
N ASP A 82 -1.56 -20.83 3.33
CA ASP A 82 -0.37 -21.52 3.82
C ASP A 82 0.88 -20.67 3.60
N LEU A 83 1.40 -20.07 4.67
CA LEU A 83 2.59 -19.20 4.60
C LEU A 83 3.87 -19.98 4.29
N SER A 84 3.87 -21.30 4.48
CA SER A 84 5.05 -22.12 4.18
C SER A 84 5.19 -22.43 2.70
N ASP A 85 4.14 -22.22 1.91
CA ASP A 85 4.12 -22.45 0.48
C ASP A 85 4.17 -21.10 -0.26
N SER A 86 5.32 -20.76 -0.83
CA SER A 86 5.50 -19.50 -1.55
C SER A 86 4.67 -19.41 -2.82
N GLU A 87 4.17 -20.53 -3.33
CA GLU A 87 3.35 -20.56 -4.54
C GLU A 87 1.84 -20.53 -4.24
N SER A 88 1.46 -20.53 -2.96
CA SER A 88 0.06 -20.52 -2.57
C SER A 88 -0.60 -19.16 -2.67
N TRP A 89 0.16 -18.09 -2.92
CA TRP A 89 -0.37 -16.75 -3.03
C TRP A 89 -1.14 -16.54 -4.33
N ALA A 90 -2.36 -16.08 -4.22
CA ALA A 90 -3.23 -15.83 -5.35
C ALA A 90 -3.73 -14.38 -5.34
N VAL A 91 -3.76 -13.74 -6.49
CA VAL A 91 -4.28 -12.39 -6.63
C VAL A 91 -5.80 -12.41 -6.46
N VAL A 92 -6.31 -11.47 -5.67
CA VAL A 92 -7.75 -11.28 -5.49
C VAL A 92 -8.12 -9.86 -5.91
N ILE A 93 -9.34 -9.69 -6.40
CA ILE A 93 -9.87 -8.39 -6.80
C ILE A 93 -10.79 -7.89 -5.69
N PRO A 94 -10.41 -6.83 -4.96
CA PRO A 94 -11.26 -6.29 -3.90
C PRO A 94 -12.39 -5.45 -4.48
N GLU A 95 -13.45 -5.25 -3.71
CA GLU A 95 -14.49 -4.29 -4.00
C GLU A 95 -14.10 -2.93 -3.43
N ILE A 96 -13.98 -1.92 -4.26
CA ILE A 96 -13.65 -0.56 -3.80
C ILE A 96 -14.91 0.06 -3.21
N LEU A 97 -14.84 0.38 -1.91
CA LEU A 97 -15.97 0.97 -1.18
C LEU A 97 -15.95 2.49 -1.24
N SER A 98 -14.78 3.10 -1.11
CA SER A 98 -14.65 4.55 -1.18
C SER A 98 -13.22 4.95 -1.52
N ILE A 99 -13.08 6.11 -2.16
CA ILE A 99 -11.80 6.76 -2.40
C ILE A 99 -11.98 8.22 -2.00
N GLN A 100 -11.15 8.69 -1.06
CA GLN A 100 -11.17 10.08 -0.62
C GLN A 100 -9.82 10.72 -0.90
N ASN A 101 -9.85 11.83 -1.62
CA ASN A 101 -8.65 12.58 -1.96
C ASN A 101 -8.32 13.57 -0.84
N ASN A 102 -7.05 13.62 -0.46
CA ASN A 102 -6.52 14.61 0.44
C ASN A 102 -5.39 15.34 -0.27
N SER A 103 -5.69 16.53 -0.79
CA SER A 103 -4.74 17.33 -1.58
C SER A 103 -4.05 18.42 -0.78
N VAL A 104 -4.22 18.41 0.54
CA VAL A 104 -3.60 19.42 1.41
C VAL A 104 -2.16 19.05 1.70
N GLY A 105 -1.24 20.01 1.56
CA GLY A 105 0.16 19.81 1.88
C GLY A 105 1.03 19.40 0.70
N ALA A 106 2.30 19.15 0.98
CA ALA A 106 3.30 18.83 -0.03
C ALA A 106 3.21 17.38 -0.54
N ARG A 107 2.47 16.52 0.15
CA ARG A 107 2.35 15.11 -0.18
C ARG A 107 0.88 14.71 -0.26
N PRO A 108 0.23 15.01 -1.41
CA PRO A 108 -1.19 14.67 -1.55
C PRO A 108 -1.39 13.16 -1.54
N THR A 109 -2.45 12.72 -0.86
CA THR A 109 -2.74 11.30 -0.68
C THR A 109 -4.19 10.98 -1.03
N GLN A 110 -4.47 9.69 -1.16
CA GLN A 110 -5.81 9.14 -1.30
C GLN A 110 -6.04 8.11 -0.21
N ASN A 111 -7.18 8.18 0.46
CA ASN A 111 -7.61 7.12 1.36
C ASN A 111 -8.48 6.17 0.54
N VAL A 112 -8.08 4.93 0.44
CA VAL A 112 -8.81 3.91 -0.31
C VAL A 112 -9.33 2.87 0.67
N ARG A 113 -10.65 2.67 0.67
CA ARG A 113 -11.30 1.66 1.49
C ARG A 113 -11.86 0.58 0.58
N MET A 114 -11.57 -0.67 0.91
CA MET A 114 -11.98 -1.78 0.08
C MET A 114 -12.47 -2.96 0.93
N ARG A 115 -13.34 -3.78 0.33
CA ARG A 115 -13.79 -5.02 0.95
C ARG A 115 -13.01 -6.18 0.34
N LEU A 116 -12.48 -7.02 1.20
CA LEU A 116 -11.73 -8.20 0.81
C LEU A 116 -12.60 -9.44 0.97
N PRO A 117 -12.72 -10.28 -0.07
CA PRO A 117 -13.48 -11.52 0.07
C PRO A 117 -12.75 -12.48 1.01
N SER A 118 -13.48 -13.11 1.91
CA SER A 118 -12.94 -14.15 2.76
C SER A 118 -13.28 -15.51 2.19
N ASN A 119 -12.42 -16.51 2.48
CA ASN A 119 -12.73 -17.89 2.15
C ASN A 119 -13.42 -18.57 3.34
N SER A 120 -13.91 -19.78 3.12
CA SER A 120 -14.58 -20.58 4.16
C SER A 120 -13.63 -21.50 4.91
N GLU A 121 -12.32 -21.41 4.67
CA GLU A 121 -11.34 -22.36 5.19
C GLU A 121 -10.75 -21.98 6.55
N GLY A 122 -11.19 -20.88 7.14
CA GLY A 122 -10.83 -20.48 8.50
C GLY A 122 -9.48 -19.79 8.65
N ARG A 123 -8.47 -20.09 7.83
CA ARG A 123 -7.17 -19.46 7.90
C ARG A 123 -6.89 -18.76 6.57
N GLN A 124 -6.58 -17.47 6.63
CA GLN A 124 -6.31 -16.68 5.45
C GLN A 124 -5.32 -15.58 5.78
N PHE A 125 -4.30 -15.46 4.95
CA PHE A 125 -3.29 -14.42 5.07
C PHE A 125 -3.40 -13.50 3.87
N TRP A 126 -3.03 -12.24 4.05
CA TRP A 126 -3.14 -11.20 3.05
C TRP A 126 -1.82 -10.47 2.92
N ARG A 127 -1.50 -10.04 1.71
CA ARG A 127 -0.40 -9.11 1.50
C ARG A 127 -0.74 -8.12 0.39
N ILE A 128 -0.12 -6.95 0.47
CA ILE A 128 -0.26 -5.88 -0.51
C ILE A 128 1.04 -5.86 -1.32
N VAL A 129 0.92 -5.88 -2.63
CA VAL A 129 2.07 -5.85 -3.53
C VAL A 129 1.97 -4.60 -4.40
N PHE A 130 2.97 -3.73 -4.31
CA PHE A 130 3.08 -2.56 -5.17
C PHE A 130 4.10 -2.85 -6.27
N THR A 131 3.74 -2.50 -7.49
CA THR A 131 4.66 -2.59 -8.62
C THR A 131 4.72 -1.25 -9.34
N GLU A 132 5.87 -0.92 -9.87
CA GLU A 132 6.07 0.31 -10.63
C GLU A 132 5.41 0.17 -12.00
N LYS A 133 4.65 1.20 -12.40
CA LYS A 133 4.07 1.25 -13.74
C LYS A 133 5.09 1.52 -14.81
#